data_458b43afb7db061fa4b86b1a1ec10131
#
_entry.id   458b43afb7db061fa4b86b1a1ec10131
#
_cell.length_a   1.000
_cell.length_b   1.000
_cell.length_c   1.000
_cell.angle_alpha   90.00
_cell.angle_beta   90.00
_cell.angle_gamma   90.00
#
_symmetry.space_group_name_H-M   'P 1'
#
loop_
_entity.id
_entity.type
_entity.pdbx_description
1 polymer ?
#
loop_
_entity_poly.entity_id
_entity_poly.type
_entity_poly.pdbx_seq_one_letter_code
_entity_poly.pdbx_strand_id
1 'polypeptide(L)'
;MIHENAWTTYTAKDLKAVEKLSKDYIDFLNNGKTERECTELLVEMAEQNGYINLEEVIKKGQKLGYGSKVYAVNMGKAVMMLNIGKDIVKDGMNILGAHLDSPRLDIKQNPLYEAEELGYLNTHYYGGIKKYQYVALPLALHGVVVKPNGEKIVINIGEKDEDPVFFVSDLLIHLAEDQMKKVAAKVVEGEDLDILIGSKPVKDKKAKEAVKTALLKLLKDEYDIEEDDFISAEIEAVPAGKAKDAGLDRSMILGYGHDDRCCAYPSAVAMMDVEKPKTTACGLFVDKEEIGSVGATGMESHFFEDMMREVLDRMGIYSELNLSRCLRNSRMLSSDVNAALDPLYIDKFEKQNASRFGHGLVFCKFTGARGKSGSNDANAEYLAELRRMMDKHKVVYQTAELGKVDIGGGGTIAYILSLYGMQVIDSGIAVLSMHAPWEAISKADLYEAYKGYKAFLIEG
;
A
#
# COMPACT_ATOMS: atom_id res chain seq x y z
N MET A 1 -15.85 22.22 -9.89
CA MET A 1 -15.30 22.54 -11.22
C MET A 1 -14.53 21.29 -11.62
N ILE A 2 -14.89 20.64 -12.73
CA ILE A 2 -14.16 19.48 -13.23
C ILE A 2 -13.05 20.04 -14.13
N HIS A 3 -11.79 19.81 -13.77
CA HIS A 3 -10.67 20.18 -14.63
C HIS A 3 -10.69 19.34 -15.91
N GLU A 4 -9.99 19.81 -16.96
CA GLU A 4 -9.84 19.05 -18.18
C GLU A 4 -9.17 17.70 -17.92
N ASN A 5 -9.45 16.72 -18.75
CA ASN A 5 -8.78 15.42 -18.69
C ASN A 5 -7.28 15.62 -18.98
N ALA A 6 -6.40 15.12 -18.11
CA ALA A 6 -4.97 15.34 -18.18
C ALA A 6 -4.35 14.90 -19.53
N TRP A 7 -4.86 13.83 -20.14
CA TRP A 7 -4.42 13.36 -21.43
C TRP A 7 -4.53 14.43 -22.55
N THR A 8 -5.51 15.35 -22.45
CA THR A 8 -5.71 16.41 -23.43
C THR A 8 -4.72 17.58 -23.29
N THR A 9 -4.02 17.66 -22.16
CA THR A 9 -3.07 18.74 -21.85
C THR A 9 -1.61 18.36 -22.11
N TYR A 10 -1.33 17.09 -22.33
CA TYR A 10 0.03 16.57 -22.41
C TYR A 10 0.73 16.88 -23.72
N THR A 11 1.98 17.33 -23.59
CA THR A 11 2.94 17.44 -24.71
C THR A 11 3.59 16.07 -25.00
N ALA A 12 4.30 15.96 -26.12
CA ALA A 12 5.08 14.75 -26.42
C ALA A 12 6.15 14.43 -25.35
N LYS A 13 6.63 15.44 -24.62
CA LYS A 13 7.56 15.24 -23.48
C LYS A 13 6.83 14.64 -22.29
N ASP A 14 5.64 15.13 -21.99
CA ASP A 14 4.82 14.62 -20.88
C ASP A 14 4.42 13.17 -21.15
N LEU A 15 3.98 12.83 -22.35
CA LEU A 15 3.65 11.45 -22.72
C LEU A 15 4.82 10.48 -22.50
N LYS A 16 6.06 10.88 -22.84
CA LYS A 16 7.25 10.07 -22.56
C LYS A 16 7.50 9.90 -21.05
N ALA A 17 7.25 10.94 -20.26
CA ALA A 17 7.41 10.90 -18.82
C ALA A 17 6.33 10.01 -18.17
N VAL A 18 5.08 10.10 -18.61
CA VAL A 18 3.98 9.21 -18.21
C VAL A 18 4.35 7.75 -18.45
N GLU A 19 4.79 7.41 -19.66
CA GLU A 19 5.13 6.02 -20.00
C GLU A 19 6.33 5.51 -19.19
N LYS A 20 7.35 6.35 -18.97
CA LYS A 20 8.50 5.98 -18.16
C LYS A 20 8.07 5.70 -16.71
N LEU A 21 7.38 6.63 -16.07
CA LEU A 21 6.92 6.48 -14.68
C LEU A 21 6.00 5.27 -14.52
N SER A 22 5.10 5.05 -15.49
CA SER A 22 4.17 3.91 -15.49
C SER A 22 4.90 2.58 -15.61
N LYS A 23 5.94 2.50 -16.44
CA LYS A 23 6.75 1.29 -16.55
C LYS A 23 7.52 1.01 -15.26
N ASP A 24 8.17 2.01 -14.70
CA ASP A 24 8.92 1.89 -13.46
C ASP A 24 7.97 1.50 -12.30
N TYR A 25 6.74 2.02 -12.29
CA TYR A 25 5.70 1.64 -11.32
C TYR A 25 5.19 0.20 -11.51
N ILE A 26 4.98 -0.26 -12.76
CA ILE A 26 4.65 -1.66 -13.04
C ILE A 26 5.74 -2.59 -12.51
N ASP A 27 7.00 -2.22 -12.69
CA ASP A 27 8.13 -2.99 -12.15
C ASP A 27 8.12 -3.00 -10.62
N PHE A 28 7.78 -1.88 -9.96
CA PHE A 28 7.61 -1.80 -8.51
C PHE A 28 6.49 -2.73 -8.02
N LEU A 29 5.29 -2.70 -8.64
CA LEU A 29 4.17 -3.59 -8.30
C LEU A 29 4.50 -5.07 -8.46
N ASN A 30 5.27 -5.41 -9.49
CA ASN A 30 5.63 -6.79 -9.79
C ASN A 30 6.64 -7.38 -8.79
N ASN A 31 7.46 -6.53 -8.16
CA ASN A 31 8.48 -6.94 -7.21
C ASN A 31 8.08 -6.65 -5.75
N GLY A 32 7.03 -5.87 -5.52
CA GLY A 32 6.52 -5.49 -4.20
C GLY A 32 5.07 -5.90 -4.02
N LYS A 33 4.82 -7.18 -3.79
CA LYS A 33 3.46 -7.71 -3.56
C LYS A 33 3.04 -7.72 -2.10
N THR A 34 4.00 -7.56 -1.19
CA THR A 34 3.78 -7.46 0.25
C THR A 34 4.35 -6.15 0.78
N GLU A 35 3.91 -5.71 1.96
CA GLU A 35 4.46 -4.53 2.63
C GLU A 35 5.96 -4.69 2.94
N ARG A 36 6.45 -5.94 3.16
CA ARG A 36 7.88 -6.22 3.34
C ARG A 36 8.67 -5.95 2.07
N GLU A 37 8.21 -6.51 0.95
CA GLU A 37 8.86 -6.33 -0.34
C GLU A 37 8.83 -4.85 -0.77
N CYS A 38 7.69 -4.16 -0.58
CA CYS A 38 7.59 -2.72 -0.83
C CYS A 38 8.57 -1.92 0.01
N THR A 39 8.71 -2.24 1.32
CA THR A 39 9.67 -1.58 2.21
C THR A 39 11.10 -1.82 1.74
N GLU A 40 11.48 -3.03 1.35
CA GLU A 40 12.81 -3.36 0.81
C GLU A 40 13.10 -2.55 -0.47
N LEU A 41 12.17 -2.49 -1.42
CA LEU A 41 12.31 -1.70 -2.65
C LEU A 41 12.43 -0.20 -2.37
N LEU A 42 11.65 0.34 -1.43
CA LEU A 42 11.74 1.75 -1.05
C LEU A 42 13.07 2.07 -0.37
N VAL A 43 13.61 1.17 0.45
CA VAL A 43 14.95 1.31 1.06
C VAL A 43 16.02 1.29 -0.02
N GLU A 44 15.98 0.35 -0.97
CA GLU A 44 16.93 0.33 -2.10
C GLU A 44 16.89 1.63 -2.91
N MET A 45 15.69 2.14 -3.21
CA MET A 45 15.53 3.44 -3.87
C MET A 45 16.16 4.58 -3.04
N ALA A 46 15.93 4.59 -1.73
CA ALA A 46 16.49 5.60 -0.82
C ALA A 46 18.03 5.58 -0.81
N GLU A 47 18.63 4.40 -0.65
CA GLU A 47 20.09 4.23 -0.62
C GLU A 47 20.74 4.64 -1.94
N GLN A 48 20.15 4.28 -3.09
CA GLN A 48 20.60 4.69 -4.41
C GLN A 48 20.55 6.21 -4.62
N ASN A 49 19.72 6.92 -3.84
CA ASN A 49 19.57 8.38 -3.88
C ASN A 49 20.24 9.08 -2.69
N GLY A 50 21.15 8.39 -2.00
CA GLY A 50 22.03 8.97 -0.98
C GLY A 50 21.40 9.16 0.40
N TYR A 51 20.30 8.48 0.68
CA TYR A 51 19.76 8.39 2.04
C TYR A 51 20.61 7.42 2.87
N ILE A 52 20.77 7.72 4.13
CA ILE A 52 21.57 6.93 5.08
C ILE A 52 20.59 6.38 6.15
N ASN A 53 20.78 5.13 6.54
CA ASN A 53 20.01 4.53 7.62
C ASN A 53 20.22 5.32 8.94
N LEU A 54 19.12 5.75 9.56
CA LEU A 54 19.15 6.55 10.79
C LEU A 54 19.78 5.78 11.97
N GLU A 55 19.60 4.47 12.05
CA GLU A 55 20.27 3.66 13.08
C GLU A 55 21.80 3.71 12.94
N GLU A 56 22.32 3.71 11.70
CA GLU A 56 23.73 3.86 11.46
C GLU A 56 24.25 5.26 11.82
N VAL A 57 23.44 6.29 11.58
CA VAL A 57 23.73 7.67 12.00
C VAL A 57 23.83 7.75 13.53
N ILE A 58 22.89 7.15 14.25
CA ILE A 58 22.84 7.08 15.72
C ILE A 58 24.06 6.33 16.24
N LYS A 59 24.32 5.12 15.73
CA LYS A 59 25.41 4.25 16.15
C LYS A 59 26.79 4.89 15.96
N LYS A 60 26.96 5.66 14.88
CA LYS A 60 28.19 6.40 14.58
C LYS A 60 28.31 7.75 15.28
N GLY A 61 27.28 8.20 16.00
CA GLY A 61 27.22 9.52 16.62
C GLY A 61 27.28 10.68 15.60
N GLN A 62 26.87 10.42 14.35
CA GLN A 62 26.90 11.40 13.28
C GLN A 62 25.87 12.50 13.53
N LYS A 63 26.23 13.75 13.22
CA LYS A 63 25.30 14.89 13.28
C LYS A 63 24.52 15.02 11.98
N LEU A 64 23.27 15.44 12.13
CA LEU A 64 22.40 15.79 11.02
C LEU A 64 22.23 17.31 10.89
N GLY A 65 21.90 17.77 9.70
CA GLY A 65 21.66 19.19 9.41
C GLY A 65 21.01 19.40 8.05
N TYR A 66 20.93 20.64 7.64
CA TYR A 66 20.32 21.02 6.36
C TYR A 66 20.85 20.20 5.17
N GLY A 67 19.96 19.58 4.43
CA GLY A 67 20.28 18.75 3.28
C GLY A 67 20.74 17.32 3.61
N SER A 68 20.74 16.90 4.88
CA SER A 68 20.94 15.50 5.24
C SER A 68 19.72 14.68 4.80
N LYS A 69 20.00 13.50 4.20
CA LYS A 69 18.99 12.53 3.78
C LYS A 69 19.11 11.30 4.66
N VAL A 70 18.04 10.93 5.37
CA VAL A 70 18.02 9.74 6.23
C VAL A 70 16.75 8.96 6.03
N TYR A 71 16.81 7.64 6.27
CA TYR A 71 15.64 6.78 6.37
C TYR A 71 15.68 5.94 7.63
N ALA A 72 14.52 5.53 8.11
CA ALA A 72 14.36 4.58 9.21
C ALA A 72 13.34 3.51 8.82
N VAL A 73 13.58 2.27 9.21
CA VAL A 73 12.71 1.12 8.94
C VAL A 73 12.11 0.60 10.22
N ASN A 74 10.83 0.28 10.21
CA ASN A 74 10.15 -0.33 11.33
C ASN A 74 9.79 -1.79 11.02
N MET A 75 10.48 -2.73 11.67
CA MET A 75 10.25 -4.18 11.58
C MET A 75 10.17 -4.74 10.15
N GLY A 76 10.81 -4.06 9.17
CA GLY A 76 10.80 -4.43 7.76
C GLY A 76 9.45 -4.26 7.05
N LYS A 77 8.50 -3.48 7.60
CA LYS A 77 7.15 -3.31 7.05
C LYS A 77 6.70 -1.86 6.89
N ALA A 78 7.43 -0.94 7.49
CA ALA A 78 7.18 0.49 7.34
C ALA A 78 8.49 1.22 7.21
N VAL A 79 8.50 2.36 6.50
CA VAL A 79 9.69 3.18 6.30
C VAL A 79 9.36 4.66 6.35
N MET A 80 10.21 5.41 7.05
CA MET A 80 10.22 6.86 7.05
C MET A 80 11.46 7.36 6.31
N MET A 81 11.31 8.35 5.44
CA MET A 81 12.39 9.02 4.73
C MET A 81 12.36 10.51 5.04
N LEU A 82 13.50 11.11 5.31
CA LEU A 82 13.62 12.54 5.57
C LEU A 82 14.71 13.18 4.72
N ASN A 83 14.37 14.32 4.14
CA ASN A 83 15.33 15.24 3.54
C ASN A 83 15.24 16.55 4.31
N ILE A 84 16.24 16.83 5.15
CA ILE A 84 16.19 17.86 6.20
C ILE A 84 16.26 19.26 5.60
N GLY A 85 15.24 20.07 5.90
CA GLY A 85 15.12 21.47 5.53
C GLY A 85 15.92 22.41 6.43
N LYS A 86 15.68 23.73 6.28
CA LYS A 86 16.47 24.75 6.97
C LYS A 86 16.16 24.88 8.47
N ASP A 87 14.89 24.86 8.84
CA ASP A 87 14.44 25.03 10.22
C ASP A 87 13.21 24.14 10.49
N ILE A 88 13.47 22.89 10.85
CA ILE A 88 12.44 21.87 11.05
C ILE A 88 11.52 22.21 12.24
N VAL A 89 11.97 22.96 13.25
CA VAL A 89 11.16 23.33 14.40
C VAL A 89 10.17 24.44 14.06
N LYS A 90 10.62 25.44 13.30
CA LYS A 90 9.82 26.60 12.92
C LYS A 90 8.89 26.29 11.73
N ASP A 91 9.45 25.67 10.70
CA ASP A 91 8.76 25.49 9.43
C ASP A 91 8.04 24.13 9.36
N GLY A 92 8.31 23.19 10.31
CA GLY A 92 7.75 21.84 10.31
C GLY A 92 8.26 20.99 9.15
N MET A 93 7.41 20.07 8.72
CA MET A 93 7.66 19.14 7.61
C MET A 93 6.52 19.17 6.59
N ASN A 94 6.85 18.91 5.33
CA ASN A 94 5.90 18.51 4.30
C ASN A 94 5.91 16.99 4.23
N ILE A 95 4.84 16.35 4.64
CA ILE A 95 4.73 14.91 4.80
C ILE A 95 3.88 14.34 3.65
N LEU A 96 4.42 13.37 2.94
CA LEU A 96 3.68 12.47 2.06
C LEU A 96 3.51 11.15 2.80
N GLY A 97 2.30 10.81 3.19
CA GLY A 97 1.98 9.56 3.88
C GLY A 97 1.18 8.63 2.98
N ALA A 98 1.48 7.34 2.99
CA ALA A 98 0.78 6.31 2.25
C ALA A 98 0.94 4.96 2.96
N HIS A 99 0.09 3.96 2.64
CA HIS A 99 0.29 2.63 3.18
C HIS A 99 0.85 1.66 2.13
N LEU A 100 1.40 0.53 2.59
CA LEU A 100 2.07 -0.47 1.76
C LEU A 100 1.34 -1.80 1.74
N ASP A 101 0.54 -2.08 2.77
CA ASP A 101 -0.29 -3.28 2.86
C ASP A 101 -1.47 -3.22 1.88
N SER A 102 -2.00 -4.38 1.51
CA SER A 102 -3.15 -4.51 0.61
C SER A 102 -3.97 -5.74 1.01
N PRO A 103 -5.28 -5.79 0.71
CA PRO A 103 -6.14 -6.92 1.03
C PRO A 103 -5.64 -8.23 0.39
N ARG A 104 -5.67 -9.33 1.16
CA ARG A 104 -5.09 -10.63 0.77
C ARG A 104 -5.59 -11.79 1.64
N LEU A 105 -4.99 -12.96 1.49
CA LEU A 105 -5.17 -14.10 2.38
C LEU A 105 -3.85 -14.37 3.13
N ASP A 106 -3.88 -14.35 4.47
CA ASP A 106 -2.73 -14.71 5.30
C ASP A 106 -2.79 -16.21 5.65
N ILE A 107 -1.65 -16.89 5.59
CA ILE A 107 -1.54 -18.30 6.01
C ILE A 107 -1.55 -18.34 7.54
N LYS A 108 -2.43 -19.19 8.14
CA LYS A 108 -2.50 -19.37 9.59
C LYS A 108 -1.24 -20.08 10.14
N GLN A 109 -1.04 -20.02 11.46
CA GLN A 109 0.15 -20.55 12.12
C GLN A 109 0.21 -22.09 12.20
N ASN A 110 -0.91 -22.81 12.03
CA ASN A 110 -0.98 -24.25 11.89
C ASN A 110 -1.81 -24.59 10.64
N PRO A 111 -1.25 -24.35 9.42
CA PRO A 111 -2.07 -24.24 8.24
C PRO A 111 -2.27 -25.57 7.51
N LEU A 112 -1.29 -26.50 7.59
CA LEU A 112 -1.21 -27.65 6.69
C LEU A 112 -2.10 -28.79 7.16
N TYR A 113 -3.04 -29.19 6.31
CA TYR A 113 -3.89 -30.35 6.54
C TYR A 113 -4.18 -31.12 5.23
N GLU A 114 -4.66 -32.35 5.36
CA GLU A 114 -5.13 -33.16 4.25
C GLU A 114 -6.61 -33.52 4.45
N ALA A 115 -7.40 -33.40 3.38
CA ALA A 115 -8.77 -33.87 3.30
C ALA A 115 -9.01 -34.52 1.95
N GLU A 116 -9.56 -35.73 1.93
CA GLU A 116 -9.89 -36.49 0.71
C GLU A 116 -8.73 -36.55 -0.29
N GLU A 117 -7.53 -36.86 0.20
CA GLU A 117 -6.29 -36.91 -0.58
C GLU A 117 -5.88 -35.61 -1.27
N LEU A 118 -6.34 -34.46 -0.74
CA LEU A 118 -5.95 -33.12 -1.17
C LEU A 118 -5.28 -32.40 0.00
N GLY A 119 -4.16 -31.73 -0.26
CA GLY A 119 -3.40 -30.97 0.73
C GLY A 119 -3.74 -29.48 0.66
N TYR A 120 -4.03 -28.89 1.80
CA TYR A 120 -4.46 -27.49 1.93
C TYR A 120 -3.59 -26.70 2.89
N LEU A 121 -3.56 -25.37 2.68
CA LEU A 121 -3.14 -24.38 3.68
C LEU A 121 -4.37 -23.61 4.16
N ASN A 122 -4.62 -23.63 5.46
CA ASN A 122 -5.68 -22.88 6.10
C ASN A 122 -5.33 -21.39 6.16
N THR A 123 -6.28 -20.52 5.83
CA THR A 123 -6.04 -19.07 5.71
C THR A 123 -6.94 -18.23 6.60
N HIS A 124 -6.55 -16.97 6.75
CA HIS A 124 -7.38 -15.89 7.27
C HIS A 124 -7.31 -14.71 6.30
N TYR A 125 -8.46 -14.20 5.84
CA TYR A 125 -8.44 -13.01 4.97
C TYR A 125 -8.03 -11.75 5.76
N TYR A 126 -7.35 -10.86 5.07
CA TYR A 126 -6.82 -9.59 5.57
C TYR A 126 -7.49 -8.43 4.81
N GLY A 127 -7.97 -7.41 5.57
CA GLY A 127 -8.67 -6.26 4.98
C GLY A 127 -10.09 -6.54 4.51
N GLY A 128 -10.68 -5.58 3.83
CA GLY A 128 -12.06 -5.61 3.36
C GLY A 128 -12.19 -6.24 1.98
N ILE A 129 -12.39 -7.56 1.87
CA ILE A 129 -12.52 -8.27 0.59
C ILE A 129 -13.95 -8.75 0.29
N LYS A 130 -14.25 -8.87 -1.00
CA LYS A 130 -15.36 -9.69 -1.49
C LYS A 130 -14.86 -11.11 -1.68
N LYS A 131 -15.07 -11.98 -0.70
CA LYS A 131 -14.50 -13.33 -0.64
C LYS A 131 -14.65 -14.15 -1.91
N TYR A 132 -15.78 -14.01 -2.62
CA TYR A 132 -16.05 -14.69 -3.88
C TYR A 132 -15.10 -14.29 -5.03
N GLN A 133 -14.34 -13.22 -4.91
CA GLN A 133 -13.35 -12.82 -5.92
C GLN A 133 -12.03 -13.60 -5.79
N TYR A 134 -11.80 -14.28 -4.66
CA TYR A 134 -10.57 -15.03 -4.40
C TYR A 134 -10.66 -16.51 -4.75
N VAL A 135 -11.86 -17.04 -5.06
CA VAL A 135 -12.02 -18.43 -5.54
C VAL A 135 -11.69 -18.54 -7.02
N ALA A 136 -11.15 -19.68 -7.42
CA ALA A 136 -10.73 -20.01 -8.80
C ALA A 136 -9.72 -19.02 -9.42
N LEU A 137 -9.02 -18.25 -8.58
CA LEU A 137 -7.98 -17.31 -8.96
C LEU A 137 -6.60 -17.94 -8.74
N PRO A 138 -5.66 -17.87 -9.70
CA PRO A 138 -4.28 -18.21 -9.43
C PRO A 138 -3.68 -17.32 -8.36
N LEU A 139 -3.08 -17.93 -7.35
CA LEU A 139 -2.42 -17.26 -6.22
C LEU A 139 -0.93 -17.62 -6.18
N ALA A 140 -0.12 -16.67 -5.74
CA ALA A 140 1.28 -16.82 -5.39
C ALA A 140 1.44 -16.71 -3.87
N LEU A 141 2.49 -17.34 -3.33
CA LEU A 141 2.85 -17.23 -1.91
C LEU A 141 4.08 -16.35 -1.77
N HIS A 142 3.97 -15.31 -0.96
CA HIS A 142 5.04 -14.37 -0.63
C HIS A 142 5.20 -14.26 0.88
N GLY A 143 6.42 -13.98 1.34
CA GLY A 143 6.63 -13.71 2.76
C GLY A 143 7.92 -14.29 3.32
N VAL A 144 7.89 -14.60 4.61
CA VAL A 144 9.08 -15.08 5.33
C VAL A 144 8.71 -16.16 6.33
N VAL A 145 9.64 -17.11 6.49
CA VAL A 145 9.66 -18.08 7.59
C VAL A 145 10.90 -17.78 8.42
N VAL A 146 10.75 -17.61 9.73
CA VAL A 146 11.87 -17.38 10.64
C VAL A 146 12.01 -18.57 11.57
N LYS A 147 13.11 -19.33 11.44
CA LYS A 147 13.38 -20.50 12.27
C LYS A 147 13.76 -20.11 13.69
N PRO A 148 13.64 -21.04 14.67
CA PRO A 148 14.03 -20.79 16.06
C PRO A 148 15.50 -20.37 16.24
N ASN A 149 16.38 -20.73 15.31
CA ASN A 149 17.80 -20.34 15.31
C ASN A 149 18.03 -18.90 14.77
N GLY A 150 16.96 -18.20 14.34
CA GLY A 150 17.02 -16.86 13.74
C GLY A 150 17.25 -16.84 12.23
N GLU A 151 17.38 -17.98 11.58
CA GLU A 151 17.48 -18.08 10.11
C GLU A 151 16.19 -17.64 9.45
N LYS A 152 16.28 -16.73 8.48
CA LYS A 152 15.16 -16.22 7.70
C LYS A 152 15.14 -16.85 6.31
N ILE A 153 14.05 -17.49 5.96
CA ILE A 153 13.78 -18.02 4.63
C ILE A 153 12.76 -17.11 3.97
N VAL A 154 13.09 -16.59 2.79
CA VAL A 154 12.17 -15.78 1.97
C VAL A 154 11.34 -16.72 1.08
N ILE A 155 10.04 -16.51 1.09
CA ILE A 155 9.08 -17.23 0.25
C ILE A 155 8.63 -16.31 -0.87
N ASN A 156 8.79 -16.76 -2.11
CA ASN A 156 8.27 -16.12 -3.31
C ASN A 156 8.06 -17.24 -4.35
N ILE A 157 6.84 -17.77 -4.42
CA ILE A 157 6.48 -18.92 -5.26
C ILE A 157 5.19 -18.57 -6.01
N GLY A 158 5.22 -18.64 -7.33
CA GLY A 158 4.06 -18.42 -8.20
C GLY A 158 4.19 -17.25 -9.16
N GLU A 159 5.35 -16.59 -9.20
CA GLU A 159 5.58 -15.41 -10.04
C GLU A 159 6.39 -15.70 -11.31
N LYS A 160 7.22 -16.73 -11.32
CA LYS A 160 8.00 -17.13 -12.48
C LYS A 160 7.22 -18.11 -13.35
N ASP A 161 7.54 -18.17 -14.62
CA ASP A 161 6.85 -19.04 -15.58
C ASP A 161 6.98 -20.54 -15.20
N GLU A 162 8.07 -20.91 -14.54
CA GLU A 162 8.33 -22.28 -14.06
C GLU A 162 7.72 -22.59 -12.69
N ASP A 163 7.27 -21.59 -11.93
CA ASP A 163 6.70 -21.78 -10.59
C ASP A 163 5.31 -22.41 -10.66
N PRO A 164 4.93 -23.24 -9.69
CA PRO A 164 3.55 -23.63 -9.50
C PRO A 164 2.74 -22.45 -8.99
N VAL A 165 1.45 -22.39 -9.33
CA VAL A 165 0.47 -21.49 -8.71
C VAL A 165 -0.48 -22.26 -7.81
N PHE A 166 -1.12 -21.56 -6.90
CA PHE A 166 -2.06 -22.10 -5.94
C PHE A 166 -3.46 -21.51 -6.17
N PHE A 167 -4.49 -22.08 -5.57
CA PHE A 167 -5.84 -21.54 -5.73
C PHE A 167 -6.79 -22.03 -4.64
N VAL A 168 -7.84 -21.28 -4.40
CA VAL A 168 -9.02 -21.72 -3.65
C VAL A 168 -10.02 -22.32 -4.62
N SER A 169 -10.43 -23.56 -4.40
CA SER A 169 -11.43 -24.20 -5.26
C SER A 169 -12.83 -23.60 -5.07
N ASP A 170 -13.64 -23.61 -6.12
CA ASP A 170 -15.05 -23.20 -6.06
C ASP A 170 -15.96 -24.37 -6.46
N LEU A 171 -17.18 -24.38 -5.97
CA LEU A 171 -18.15 -25.40 -6.31
C LEU A 171 -18.61 -25.24 -7.77
N LEU A 172 -18.60 -26.34 -8.54
CA LEU A 172 -19.08 -26.28 -9.91
C LEU A 172 -20.55 -25.91 -9.98
N ILE A 173 -20.92 -25.15 -11.03
CA ILE A 173 -22.28 -24.57 -11.20
C ILE A 173 -23.40 -25.62 -11.13
N HIS A 174 -23.17 -26.84 -11.59
CA HIS A 174 -24.19 -27.90 -11.60
C HIS A 174 -24.54 -28.46 -10.22
N LEU A 175 -23.73 -28.19 -9.18
CA LEU A 175 -24.00 -28.53 -7.79
C LEU A 175 -24.27 -27.29 -6.92
N ALA A 176 -24.19 -26.09 -7.48
CA ALA A 176 -24.18 -24.82 -6.75
C ALA A 176 -25.58 -24.23 -6.49
N GLU A 177 -26.69 -24.98 -6.69
CA GLU A 177 -28.04 -24.45 -6.56
C GLU A 177 -28.29 -23.73 -5.23
N ASP A 178 -27.87 -24.33 -4.12
CA ASP A 178 -28.03 -23.73 -2.78
C ASP A 178 -27.02 -22.61 -2.50
N GLN A 179 -25.79 -22.73 -3.03
CA GLN A 179 -24.78 -21.68 -2.96
C GLN A 179 -25.28 -20.40 -3.67
N MET A 180 -25.85 -20.55 -4.86
CA MET A 180 -26.36 -19.43 -5.67
C MET A 180 -27.58 -18.72 -5.07
N LYS A 181 -28.28 -19.34 -4.10
CA LYS A 181 -29.38 -18.70 -3.33
C LYS A 181 -28.87 -17.88 -2.15
N LYS A 182 -27.61 -18.02 -1.74
CA LYS A 182 -27.05 -17.26 -0.63
C LYS A 182 -26.82 -15.79 -1.02
N VAL A 183 -26.85 -14.89 -0.04
CA VAL A 183 -26.41 -13.50 -0.25
C VAL A 183 -24.91 -13.48 -0.53
N ALA A 184 -24.45 -12.55 -1.36
CA ALA A 184 -23.06 -12.49 -1.83
C ALA A 184 -22.01 -12.53 -0.70
N ALA A 185 -22.29 -11.91 0.45
CA ALA A 185 -21.39 -11.94 1.62
C ALA A 185 -21.22 -13.34 2.25
N LYS A 186 -22.11 -14.28 1.93
CA LYS A 186 -22.13 -15.66 2.47
C LYS A 186 -21.96 -16.73 1.40
N VAL A 187 -21.77 -16.35 0.14
CA VAL A 187 -21.61 -17.31 -0.96
C VAL A 187 -20.32 -18.12 -0.81
N VAL A 188 -19.30 -17.51 -0.19
CA VAL A 188 -18.03 -18.13 0.26
C VAL A 188 -17.86 -17.72 1.72
N GLU A 189 -17.73 -18.67 2.61
CA GLU A 189 -17.43 -18.39 4.03
C GLU A 189 -15.92 -18.14 4.21
N GLY A 190 -15.53 -17.47 5.31
CA GLY A 190 -14.11 -17.16 5.55
C GLY A 190 -13.25 -18.41 5.73
N GLU A 191 -13.80 -19.44 6.37
CA GLU A 191 -13.12 -20.72 6.58
C GLU A 191 -13.07 -21.62 5.34
N ASP A 192 -13.77 -21.23 4.26
CA ASP A 192 -13.73 -21.94 2.95
C ASP A 192 -12.66 -21.36 2.02
N LEU A 193 -11.88 -20.36 2.46
CA LEU A 193 -10.81 -19.74 1.67
C LEU A 193 -9.46 -20.48 1.80
N ASP A 194 -9.51 -21.79 2.03
CA ASP A 194 -8.30 -22.59 2.14
C ASP A 194 -7.68 -22.87 0.77
N ILE A 195 -6.38 -22.76 0.72
CA ILE A 195 -5.61 -22.84 -0.52
C ILE A 195 -5.19 -24.28 -0.79
N LEU A 196 -5.59 -24.80 -1.94
CA LEU A 196 -5.14 -26.11 -2.41
C LEU A 196 -3.69 -26.04 -2.91
N ILE A 197 -2.82 -26.85 -2.31
CA ILE A 197 -1.39 -26.84 -2.59
C ILE A 197 -0.83 -28.17 -3.12
N GLY A 198 -1.61 -29.24 -3.13
CA GLY A 198 -1.14 -30.49 -3.70
C GLY A 198 -2.12 -31.67 -3.59
N SER A 199 -1.84 -32.72 -4.38
CA SER A 199 -2.70 -33.92 -4.45
C SER A 199 -1.90 -35.20 -4.71
N LYS A 200 -0.56 -35.15 -4.62
CA LYS A 200 0.30 -36.32 -4.94
C LYS A 200 0.76 -37.04 -3.67
N PRO A 201 0.24 -38.25 -3.39
CA PRO A 201 0.59 -38.97 -2.17
C PRO A 201 2.00 -39.57 -2.21
N VAL A 202 2.58 -39.86 -1.04
CA VAL A 202 3.73 -40.75 -0.92
C VAL A 202 3.34 -42.22 -1.28
N LYS A 203 4.30 -42.99 -1.72
CA LYS A 203 4.04 -44.40 -2.07
C LYS A 203 3.89 -45.36 -0.87
N ASP A 204 3.94 -44.81 0.36
CA ASP A 204 3.77 -45.60 1.58
C ASP A 204 2.29 -45.90 1.86
N LYS A 205 1.86 -47.14 1.67
CA LYS A 205 0.48 -47.59 1.94
C LYS A 205 0.03 -47.50 3.41
N LYS A 206 0.96 -47.25 4.34
CA LYS A 206 0.67 -47.08 5.78
C LYS A 206 0.51 -45.64 6.21
N ALA A 207 0.86 -44.66 5.35
CA ALA A 207 0.68 -43.27 5.65
C ALA A 207 -0.82 -42.92 5.72
N LYS A 208 -1.26 -42.36 6.86
CA LYS A 208 -2.66 -41.95 7.05
C LYS A 208 -2.99 -40.67 6.28
N GLU A 209 -2.02 -39.77 6.18
CA GLU A 209 -2.09 -38.49 5.46
C GLU A 209 -0.96 -38.49 4.42
N ALA A 210 -1.17 -39.25 3.34
CA ALA A 210 -0.13 -39.54 2.37
C ALA A 210 0.26 -38.32 1.50
N VAL A 211 -0.69 -37.44 1.22
CA VAL A 211 -0.44 -36.18 0.50
C VAL A 211 0.25 -35.17 1.42
N LYS A 212 -0.23 -34.98 2.64
CA LYS A 212 0.42 -34.11 3.64
C LYS A 212 1.88 -34.55 3.88
N THR A 213 2.11 -35.85 4.01
CA THR A 213 3.47 -36.40 4.17
C THR A 213 4.36 -36.08 2.96
N ALA A 214 3.81 -36.13 1.75
CA ALA A 214 4.55 -35.76 0.53
C ALA A 214 4.89 -34.29 0.48
N LEU A 215 3.93 -33.44 0.87
CA LEU A 215 4.10 -31.99 0.92
C LEU A 215 5.11 -31.55 1.97
N LEU A 216 5.06 -32.12 3.17
CA LEU A 216 6.07 -31.87 4.22
C LEU A 216 7.48 -32.25 3.75
N LYS A 217 7.59 -33.39 3.06
CA LYS A 217 8.87 -33.77 2.49
C LYS A 217 9.35 -32.77 1.43
N LEU A 218 8.48 -32.35 0.53
CA LEU A 218 8.81 -31.34 -0.49
C LEU A 218 9.23 -30.01 0.15
N LEU A 219 8.48 -29.52 1.14
CA LEU A 219 8.82 -28.29 1.87
C LEU A 219 10.19 -28.40 2.54
N LYS A 220 10.51 -29.58 3.11
CA LYS A 220 11.84 -29.79 3.71
C LYS A 220 12.95 -29.87 2.66
N ASP A 221 12.72 -30.62 1.58
CA ASP A 221 13.77 -30.89 0.58
C ASP A 221 14.07 -29.65 -0.30
N GLU A 222 13.07 -28.84 -0.64
CA GLU A 222 13.23 -27.69 -1.56
C GLU A 222 13.38 -26.35 -0.85
N TYR A 223 12.74 -26.17 0.31
CA TYR A 223 12.70 -24.88 1.01
C TYR A 223 13.31 -24.94 2.42
N ASP A 224 13.70 -26.13 2.89
CA ASP A 224 14.19 -26.35 4.26
C ASP A 224 13.19 -25.90 5.36
N ILE A 225 11.88 -26.08 5.11
CA ILE A 225 10.78 -25.74 6.00
C ILE A 225 10.20 -27.01 6.61
N GLU A 226 10.04 -27.05 7.94
CA GLU A 226 9.33 -28.09 8.68
C GLU A 226 7.94 -27.57 9.10
N GLU A 227 7.04 -28.46 9.51
CA GLU A 227 5.67 -28.11 9.85
C GLU A 227 5.62 -27.05 10.99
N ASP A 228 6.47 -27.20 12.01
CA ASP A 228 6.54 -26.29 13.16
C ASP A 228 7.07 -24.89 12.77
N ASP A 229 7.76 -24.75 11.63
CA ASP A 229 8.29 -23.46 11.18
C ASP A 229 7.17 -22.48 10.75
N PHE A 230 5.98 -23.01 10.40
CA PHE A 230 4.81 -22.18 10.11
C PHE A 230 4.35 -21.34 11.31
N ILE A 231 4.64 -21.75 12.55
CA ILE A 231 4.30 -21.00 13.75
C ILE A 231 4.92 -19.59 13.77
N SER A 232 6.10 -19.45 13.19
CA SER A 232 6.84 -18.19 13.05
C SER A 232 6.99 -17.75 11.59
N ALA A 233 6.00 -18.05 10.76
CA ALA A 233 5.91 -17.59 9.38
C ALA A 233 4.96 -16.39 9.26
N GLU A 234 5.27 -15.53 8.32
CA GLU A 234 4.37 -14.51 7.78
C GLU A 234 4.33 -14.75 6.27
N ILE A 235 3.33 -15.52 5.82
CA ILE A 235 3.13 -15.87 4.41
C ILE A 235 1.78 -15.35 3.95
N GLU A 236 1.80 -14.61 2.87
CA GLU A 236 0.67 -13.99 2.22
C GLU A 236 0.39 -14.66 0.89
N ALA A 237 -0.86 -15.01 0.65
CA ALA A 237 -1.33 -15.48 -0.64
C ALA A 237 -1.98 -14.31 -1.39
N VAL A 238 -1.36 -13.95 -2.48
CA VAL A 238 -1.70 -12.80 -3.32
C VAL A 238 -2.00 -13.24 -4.75
N PRO A 239 -2.71 -12.45 -5.56
CA PRO A 239 -2.94 -12.79 -6.98
C PRO A 239 -1.62 -13.01 -7.73
N ALA A 240 -1.49 -14.20 -8.34
CA ALA A 240 -0.33 -14.54 -9.15
C ALA A 240 -0.36 -13.79 -10.49
N GLY A 241 0.80 -13.37 -10.96
CA GLY A 241 0.95 -12.72 -12.25
C GLY A 241 1.25 -11.24 -12.17
N LYS A 242 1.66 -10.67 -13.31
CA LYS A 242 2.24 -9.33 -13.41
C LYS A 242 1.20 -8.28 -13.71
N ALA A 243 1.36 -7.10 -13.11
CA ALA A 243 0.67 -5.88 -13.53
C ALA A 243 0.99 -5.57 -15.00
N LYS A 244 0.01 -5.04 -15.72
CA LYS A 244 0.09 -4.82 -17.17
C LYS A 244 -0.63 -3.54 -17.58
N ASP A 245 -0.24 -3.00 -18.74
CA ASP A 245 -1.06 -2.04 -19.46
C ASP A 245 -2.45 -2.60 -19.73
N ALA A 246 -3.47 -1.78 -19.48
CA ALA A 246 -4.87 -2.13 -19.71
C ALA A 246 -5.54 -1.14 -20.69
N GLY A 247 -6.60 -1.63 -21.36
CA GLY A 247 -7.27 -0.92 -22.44
C GLY A 247 -6.55 -1.05 -23.78
N LEU A 248 -7.29 -0.87 -24.87
CA LEU A 248 -6.71 -0.93 -26.23
C LEU A 248 -5.69 0.18 -26.49
N ASP A 249 -5.87 1.32 -25.85
CA ASP A 249 -5.02 2.50 -25.90
C ASP A 249 -3.87 2.49 -24.89
N ARG A 250 -3.81 1.45 -24.02
CA ARG A 250 -2.81 1.30 -22.95
C ARG A 250 -2.74 2.48 -21.98
N SER A 251 -3.85 3.18 -21.79
CA SER A 251 -3.93 4.36 -20.92
C SER A 251 -4.05 4.02 -19.41
N MET A 252 -4.25 2.75 -19.09
CA MET A 252 -4.47 2.27 -17.73
C MET A 252 -3.42 1.23 -17.34
N ILE A 253 -3.31 0.97 -16.05
CA ILE A 253 -2.54 -0.14 -15.48
C ILE A 253 -3.52 -1.01 -14.70
N LEU A 254 -3.51 -2.32 -14.96
CA LEU A 254 -4.23 -3.34 -14.19
C LEU A 254 -3.21 -4.12 -13.38
N GLY A 255 -3.40 -4.17 -12.06
CA GLY A 255 -2.47 -4.84 -11.14
C GLY A 255 -3.11 -5.12 -9.80
N TYR A 256 -2.41 -5.88 -8.96
CA TYR A 256 -2.75 -6.12 -7.56
C TYR A 256 -2.09 -5.05 -6.69
N GLY A 257 -2.85 -4.52 -5.72
CA GLY A 257 -2.33 -3.62 -4.70
C GLY A 257 -2.06 -2.20 -5.19
N HIS A 258 -2.85 -1.68 -6.13
CA HIS A 258 -2.85 -0.25 -6.41
C HIS A 258 -3.21 0.56 -5.17
N ASP A 259 -4.11 0.06 -4.37
CA ASP A 259 -4.42 0.52 -3.02
C ASP A 259 -3.36 0.05 -2.02
N ASP A 260 -2.46 0.88 -1.51
CA ASP A 260 -2.26 2.31 -1.80
C ASP A 260 -0.87 2.55 -2.46
N ARG A 261 -0.28 1.50 -3.07
CA ARG A 261 1.06 1.58 -3.70
C ARG A 261 1.10 2.57 -4.86
N CYS A 262 -0.07 2.87 -5.50
CA CYS A 262 -0.13 3.88 -6.54
C CYS A 262 0.06 5.31 -5.99
N CYS A 263 -0.11 5.52 -4.68
CA CYS A 263 0.23 6.76 -4.02
C CYS A 263 1.62 6.68 -3.35
N ALA A 264 1.97 5.52 -2.77
CA ALA A 264 3.27 5.32 -2.12
C ALA A 264 4.45 5.48 -3.09
N TYR A 265 4.39 4.83 -4.26
CA TYR A 265 5.47 4.88 -5.24
C TYR A 265 5.74 6.29 -5.79
N PRO A 266 4.76 7.05 -6.32
CA PRO A 266 5.02 8.41 -6.79
C PRO A 266 5.41 9.36 -5.67
N SER A 267 5.00 9.12 -4.42
CA SER A 267 5.48 9.85 -3.24
C SER A 267 6.97 9.62 -3.01
N ALA A 268 7.42 8.36 -3.08
CA ALA A 268 8.84 8.02 -2.96
C ALA A 268 9.67 8.62 -4.10
N VAL A 269 9.21 8.53 -5.35
CA VAL A 269 9.89 9.16 -6.50
C VAL A 269 9.99 10.68 -6.30
N ALA A 270 8.95 11.32 -5.81
CA ALA A 270 8.98 12.76 -5.50
C ALA A 270 10.01 13.10 -4.42
N MET A 271 10.12 12.27 -3.37
CA MET A 271 11.15 12.40 -2.32
C MET A 271 12.56 12.31 -2.88
N MET A 272 12.82 11.37 -3.83
CA MET A 272 14.14 11.20 -4.46
C MET A 272 14.53 12.43 -5.31
N ASP A 273 13.55 13.04 -5.96
CA ASP A 273 13.74 14.19 -6.86
C ASP A 273 13.92 15.54 -6.16
N VAL A 274 13.71 15.61 -4.85
CA VAL A 274 13.84 16.84 -4.08
C VAL A 274 15.17 16.89 -3.36
N GLU A 275 16.03 17.81 -3.79
CA GLU A 275 17.31 18.06 -3.13
C GLU A 275 17.27 19.35 -2.30
N LYS A 276 17.77 19.28 -1.05
CA LYS A 276 17.90 20.43 -0.15
C LYS A 276 16.63 21.30 -0.08
N PRO A 277 15.49 20.73 0.31
CA PRO A 277 14.23 21.46 0.40
C PRO A 277 14.34 22.60 1.42
N LYS A 278 13.53 23.64 1.27
CA LYS A 278 13.46 24.73 2.25
C LYS A 278 12.83 24.22 3.55
N THR A 279 11.66 23.63 3.44
CA THR A 279 10.96 22.90 4.52
C THR A 279 11.33 21.43 4.46
N THR A 280 11.51 20.76 5.58
CA THR A 280 11.87 19.35 5.62
C THR A 280 10.84 18.54 4.84
N ALA A 281 11.30 17.73 3.89
CA ALA A 281 10.48 16.76 3.18
C ALA A 281 10.48 15.42 3.95
N CYS A 282 9.30 14.83 4.13
CA CYS A 282 9.13 13.54 4.79
C CYS A 282 8.26 12.63 3.93
N GLY A 283 8.73 11.42 3.66
CA GLY A 283 7.94 10.30 3.14
C GLY A 283 7.68 9.34 4.29
N LEU A 284 6.42 9.01 4.57
CA LEU A 284 6.03 8.11 5.64
C LEU A 284 5.14 7.01 5.06
N PHE A 285 5.71 5.81 4.94
CA PHE A 285 5.07 4.65 4.33
C PHE A 285 4.84 3.59 5.41
N VAL A 286 3.59 3.28 5.68
CA VAL A 286 3.14 2.49 6.83
C VAL A 286 2.47 1.20 6.43
N ASP A 287 2.27 0.32 7.40
CA ASP A 287 1.60 -0.96 7.31
C ASP A 287 0.25 -0.90 8.05
N LYS A 288 -0.61 -1.88 7.84
CA LYS A 288 -1.85 -2.13 8.61
C LYS A 288 -2.98 -1.11 8.43
N GLU A 289 -2.94 -0.27 7.40
CA GLU A 289 -4.06 0.64 7.12
C GLU A 289 -5.36 -0.16 6.94
N GLU A 290 -5.30 -1.21 6.13
CA GLU A 290 -6.42 -2.07 5.73
C GLU A 290 -7.11 -2.80 6.90
N ILE A 291 -6.47 -2.84 8.05
CA ILE A 291 -7.00 -3.44 9.29
C ILE A 291 -7.09 -2.45 10.45
N GLY A 292 -7.06 -1.14 10.15
CA GLY A 292 -7.33 -0.06 11.11
C GLY A 292 -6.10 0.59 11.73
N SER A 293 -4.92 0.48 11.12
CA SER A 293 -3.66 1.16 11.52
C SER A 293 -3.12 0.82 12.91
N VAL A 294 -3.70 -0.16 13.60
CA VAL A 294 -3.33 -0.58 14.96
C VAL A 294 -2.16 -1.57 14.93
N GLY A 295 -1.24 -1.43 15.87
CA GLY A 295 -0.10 -2.34 16.04
C GLY A 295 1.24 -1.66 15.77
N ALA A 296 2.35 -2.41 15.99
CA ALA A 296 3.69 -1.85 16.04
C ALA A 296 4.19 -1.24 14.71
N THR A 297 3.66 -1.68 13.57
CA THR A 297 4.03 -1.22 12.23
C THR A 297 2.98 -0.30 11.59
N GLY A 298 1.79 -0.20 12.20
CA GLY A 298 0.72 0.70 11.76
C GLY A 298 0.98 2.16 12.09
N MET A 299 0.19 3.05 11.50
CA MET A 299 0.34 4.50 11.68
C MET A 299 0.08 4.96 13.13
N GLU A 300 -0.71 4.23 13.92
CA GLU A 300 -0.94 4.53 15.35
C GLU A 300 0.24 4.18 16.26
N SER A 301 1.29 3.52 15.73
CA SER A 301 2.51 3.25 16.47
C SER A 301 3.28 4.55 16.79
N HIS A 302 4.14 4.50 17.81
CA HIS A 302 5.03 5.62 18.12
C HIS A 302 6.23 5.75 17.19
N PHE A 303 6.35 4.90 16.16
CA PHE A 303 7.50 4.86 15.26
C PHE A 303 7.86 6.24 14.69
N PHE A 304 6.88 6.93 14.11
CA PHE A 304 7.12 8.25 13.52
C PHE A 304 7.66 9.27 14.55
N GLU A 305 7.00 9.33 15.70
CA GLU A 305 7.38 10.28 16.76
C GLU A 305 8.73 9.96 17.37
N ASP A 306 9.04 8.68 17.58
CA ASP A 306 10.32 8.23 18.11
C ASP A 306 11.48 8.50 17.15
N MET A 307 11.28 8.27 15.86
CA MET A 307 12.30 8.60 14.85
C MET A 307 12.51 10.12 14.76
N MET A 308 11.46 10.92 14.94
CA MET A 308 11.60 12.38 14.99
C MET A 308 12.39 12.87 16.23
N ARG A 309 12.24 12.21 17.39
CA ARG A 309 13.08 12.47 18.58
C ARG A 309 14.54 12.24 18.27
N GLU A 310 14.88 11.11 17.66
CA GLU A 310 16.24 10.77 17.27
C GLU A 310 16.83 11.77 16.27
N VAL A 311 16.07 12.16 15.24
CA VAL A 311 16.50 13.16 14.27
C VAL A 311 16.82 14.49 14.93
N LEU A 312 15.93 15.01 15.79
CA LEU A 312 16.14 16.25 16.52
C LEU A 312 17.34 16.17 17.48
N ASP A 313 17.58 15.00 18.09
CA ASP A 313 18.75 14.77 18.92
C ASP A 313 20.04 14.79 18.08
N ARG A 314 20.07 14.12 16.95
CA ARG A 314 21.23 14.16 16.03
C ARG A 314 21.47 15.55 15.44
N MET A 315 20.45 16.38 15.35
CA MET A 315 20.58 17.82 15.00
C MET A 315 21.07 18.68 16.18
N GLY A 316 21.09 18.14 17.41
CA GLY A 316 21.47 18.86 18.62
C GLY A 316 20.43 19.87 19.11
N ILE A 317 19.17 19.70 18.73
CA ILE A 317 18.06 20.62 19.04
C ILE A 317 16.87 19.93 19.71
N TYR A 318 17.05 18.70 20.18
CA TYR A 318 15.95 17.96 20.82
C TYR A 318 15.50 18.63 22.12
N SER A 319 14.20 18.77 22.23
CA SER A 319 13.43 18.94 23.45
C SER A 319 11.97 18.56 23.13
N GLU A 320 11.19 18.15 24.15
CA GLU A 320 9.76 17.85 23.94
C GLU A 320 9.00 19.06 23.34
N LEU A 321 9.38 20.28 23.72
CA LEU A 321 8.77 21.48 23.15
C LEU A 321 9.14 21.68 21.68
N ASN A 322 10.38 21.39 21.27
CA ASN A 322 10.78 21.46 19.87
C ASN A 322 10.13 20.39 19.03
N LEU A 323 10.01 19.15 19.53
CA LEU A 323 9.26 18.09 18.88
C LEU A 323 7.79 18.51 18.66
N SER A 324 7.12 18.95 19.72
CA SER A 324 5.72 19.42 19.66
C SER A 324 5.53 20.56 18.67
N ARG A 325 6.48 21.52 18.60
CA ARG A 325 6.45 22.60 17.60
C ARG A 325 6.65 22.11 16.18
N CYS A 326 7.64 21.22 15.98
CA CYS A 326 7.90 20.60 14.70
C CYS A 326 6.65 19.89 14.16
N LEU A 327 6.04 19.00 14.95
CA LEU A 327 4.86 18.26 14.56
C LEU A 327 3.67 19.17 14.26
N ARG A 328 3.36 20.12 15.16
CA ARG A 328 2.24 21.05 14.97
C ARG A 328 2.40 21.98 13.76
N ASN A 329 3.64 22.37 13.43
CA ASN A 329 3.92 23.24 12.28
C ASN A 329 4.02 22.47 10.97
N SER A 330 3.95 21.14 11.02
CA SER A 330 3.98 20.26 9.84
C SER A 330 2.64 20.26 9.11
N ARG A 331 2.66 19.77 7.89
CA ARG A 331 1.49 19.54 7.07
C ARG A 331 1.66 18.25 6.26
N MET A 332 0.55 17.61 5.95
CA MET A 332 0.53 16.30 5.32
C MET A 332 -0.45 16.26 4.15
N LEU A 333 -0.02 15.63 3.08
CA LEU A 333 -0.88 14.93 2.15
C LEU A 333 -0.95 13.48 2.62
N SER A 334 -2.07 13.10 3.21
CA SER A 334 -2.37 11.71 3.57
C SER A 334 -2.82 11.03 2.30
N SER A 335 -1.89 10.37 1.64
CA SER A 335 -2.21 9.72 0.39
C SER A 335 -2.97 8.43 0.70
N ASP A 336 -4.08 8.27 0.00
CA ASP A 336 -4.92 7.08 -0.01
C ASP A 336 -5.80 7.17 -1.24
N VAL A 337 -6.08 6.06 -1.86
CA VAL A 337 -6.84 5.99 -3.11
C VAL A 337 -8.27 6.51 -2.92
N ASN A 338 -8.89 6.92 -4.02
CA ASN A 338 -10.31 7.28 -4.04
C ASN A 338 -11.07 6.43 -5.06
N ALA A 339 -12.33 6.10 -4.77
CA ALA A 339 -13.15 5.32 -5.68
C ALA A 339 -13.46 6.11 -6.96
N ALA A 340 -12.98 5.63 -8.09
CA ALA A 340 -13.30 6.19 -9.39
C ALA A 340 -14.79 6.02 -9.72
N LEU A 341 -15.40 7.06 -10.30
CA LEU A 341 -16.77 6.99 -10.79
C LEU A 341 -16.89 5.89 -11.86
N ASP A 342 -17.49 4.77 -11.46
CA ASP A 342 -17.75 3.65 -12.36
C ASP A 342 -19.15 3.80 -12.99
N PRO A 343 -19.24 3.93 -14.33
CA PRO A 343 -20.52 4.05 -15.01
C PRO A 343 -21.47 2.86 -14.81
N LEU A 344 -20.94 1.66 -14.50
CA LEU A 344 -21.74 0.46 -14.24
C LEU A 344 -22.42 0.50 -12.86
N TYR A 345 -21.92 1.33 -11.93
CA TYR A 345 -22.41 1.46 -10.57
C TYR A 345 -22.72 2.92 -10.19
N ILE A 346 -23.13 3.70 -11.18
CA ILE A 346 -23.29 5.16 -11.07
C ILE A 346 -24.28 5.59 -9.97
N ASP A 347 -25.21 4.73 -9.59
CA ASP A 347 -26.17 4.95 -8.51
C ASP A 347 -25.53 4.99 -7.10
N LYS A 348 -24.26 4.55 -6.97
CA LYS A 348 -23.49 4.58 -5.71
C LYS A 348 -22.74 5.90 -5.50
N PHE A 349 -22.63 6.72 -6.53
CA PHE A 349 -21.85 7.96 -6.53
C PHE A 349 -22.72 9.21 -6.53
N GLU A 350 -22.23 10.28 -5.90
CA GLU A 350 -22.70 11.64 -6.11
C GLU A 350 -21.83 12.26 -7.22
N LYS A 351 -22.43 12.48 -8.38
CA LYS A 351 -21.68 12.78 -9.63
C LYS A 351 -20.89 14.09 -9.61
N GLN A 352 -21.27 15.07 -8.78
CA GLN A 352 -20.60 16.36 -8.71
C GLN A 352 -19.32 16.28 -7.87
N ASN A 353 -19.26 15.31 -6.93
CA ASN A 353 -18.17 15.12 -5.99
C ASN A 353 -17.53 13.73 -6.12
N ALA A 354 -17.58 13.11 -7.29
CA ALA A 354 -16.95 11.82 -7.56
C ALA A 354 -15.67 12.00 -8.39
N SER A 355 -14.62 11.26 -8.04
CA SER A 355 -13.37 11.25 -8.78
C SER A 355 -13.51 10.52 -10.13
N ARG A 356 -12.73 10.92 -11.11
CA ARG A 356 -12.77 10.41 -12.48
C ARG A 356 -11.39 10.05 -12.98
N PHE A 357 -11.31 9.02 -13.80
CA PHE A 357 -10.09 8.62 -14.48
C PHE A 357 -9.56 9.72 -15.40
N GLY A 358 -8.25 9.93 -15.37
CA GLY A 358 -7.56 10.89 -16.22
C GLY A 358 -7.75 12.35 -15.80
N HIS A 359 -8.32 12.60 -14.62
CA HIS A 359 -8.51 13.95 -14.09
C HIS A 359 -7.53 14.32 -12.96
N GLY A 360 -6.46 13.53 -12.84
CA GLY A 360 -5.31 13.83 -12.00
C GLY A 360 -5.50 13.53 -10.53
N LEU A 361 -4.66 14.18 -9.71
CA LEU A 361 -4.60 14.01 -8.26
C LEU A 361 -5.96 14.34 -7.61
N VAL A 362 -6.45 13.48 -6.73
CA VAL A 362 -7.72 13.67 -6.02
C VAL A 362 -7.45 14.27 -4.64
N PHE A 363 -8.13 15.34 -4.27
CA PHE A 363 -8.19 15.85 -2.90
C PHE A 363 -9.55 15.54 -2.30
N CYS A 364 -9.57 14.86 -1.16
CA CYS A 364 -10.77 14.62 -0.36
C CYS A 364 -10.72 15.51 0.88
N LYS A 365 -11.61 16.49 0.95
CA LYS A 365 -11.67 17.39 2.10
C LYS A 365 -11.99 16.63 3.39
N PHE A 366 -12.78 15.56 3.27
CA PHE A 366 -13.13 14.61 4.32
C PHE A 366 -13.47 13.24 3.70
N THR A 367 -13.30 12.16 4.46
CA THR A 367 -13.50 10.77 4.00
C THR A 367 -14.50 9.98 4.83
N GLY A 368 -14.76 10.35 6.08
CA GLY A 368 -15.56 9.58 7.03
C GLY A 368 -16.97 9.24 6.56
N ALA A 369 -17.55 8.20 7.15
CA ALA A 369 -18.90 7.72 6.84
C ALA A 369 -20.00 8.55 7.49
N ARG A 370 -21.20 8.52 6.93
CA ARG A 370 -22.43 9.15 7.45
C ARG A 370 -22.18 10.63 7.81
N GLY A 371 -22.27 11.03 9.10
CA GLY A 371 -22.01 12.37 9.56
C GLY A 371 -20.54 12.74 9.69
N LYS A 372 -19.66 12.30 8.79
CA LYS A 372 -18.19 12.49 8.80
C LYS A 372 -17.49 11.83 9.99
N SER A 373 -18.06 10.75 10.53
CA SER A 373 -17.49 10.04 11.66
C SER A 373 -16.14 9.42 11.31
N GLY A 374 -15.13 9.61 12.17
CA GLY A 374 -13.78 9.07 11.96
C GLY A 374 -13.01 9.72 10.80
N SER A 375 -13.38 10.94 10.40
CA SER A 375 -12.74 11.66 9.31
C SER A 375 -11.87 12.78 9.81
N ASN A 376 -10.77 13.06 9.11
CA ASN A 376 -10.15 14.36 9.08
C ASN A 376 -10.96 15.27 8.15
N ASP A 377 -11.34 16.49 8.60
CA ASP A 377 -11.99 17.51 7.77
C ASP A 377 -11.00 18.65 7.56
N ALA A 378 -10.36 18.67 6.40
CA ALA A 378 -9.30 19.64 6.10
C ALA A 378 -9.78 21.09 6.13
N ASN A 379 -8.95 21.99 6.69
CA ASN A 379 -9.24 23.40 6.78
C ASN A 379 -9.31 24.06 5.39
N ALA A 380 -10.20 25.02 5.25
CA ALA A 380 -10.42 25.75 4.00
C ALA A 380 -9.17 26.51 3.53
N GLU A 381 -8.41 27.09 4.47
CA GLU A 381 -7.16 27.82 4.21
C GLU A 381 -6.10 26.88 3.60
N TYR A 382 -5.95 25.69 4.16
CA TYR A 382 -5.00 24.70 3.66
C TYR A 382 -5.38 24.21 2.26
N LEU A 383 -6.65 23.92 2.03
CA LEU A 383 -7.12 23.52 0.70
C LEU A 383 -6.92 24.65 -0.33
N ALA A 384 -7.15 25.91 0.05
CA ALA A 384 -6.91 27.06 -0.84
C ALA A 384 -5.42 27.23 -1.18
N GLU A 385 -4.54 26.95 -0.23
CA GLU A 385 -3.08 26.94 -0.44
C GLU A 385 -2.67 25.82 -1.43
N LEU A 386 -3.16 24.60 -1.23
CA LEU A 386 -2.90 23.47 -2.13
C LEU A 386 -3.38 23.75 -3.56
N ARG A 387 -4.59 24.28 -3.73
CA ARG A 387 -5.10 24.68 -5.03
C ARG A 387 -4.17 25.65 -5.76
N ARG A 388 -3.73 26.72 -5.07
CA ARG A 388 -2.78 27.70 -5.63
C ARG A 388 -1.46 27.04 -6.02
N MET A 389 -0.97 26.08 -5.22
CA MET A 389 0.25 25.35 -5.47
C MET A 389 0.11 24.45 -6.71
N MET A 390 -0.98 23.69 -6.82
CA MET A 390 -1.24 22.82 -7.98
C MET A 390 -1.37 23.63 -9.26
N ASP A 391 -2.11 24.75 -9.23
CA ASP A 391 -2.27 25.65 -10.37
C ASP A 391 -0.92 26.24 -10.83
N LYS A 392 -0.08 26.67 -9.88
CA LYS A 392 1.27 27.21 -10.15
C LYS A 392 2.16 26.18 -10.86
N HIS A 393 2.09 24.92 -10.44
CA HIS A 393 2.89 23.82 -10.99
C HIS A 393 2.22 23.11 -12.16
N LYS A 394 1.05 23.57 -12.61
CA LYS A 394 0.27 22.99 -13.70
C LYS A 394 -0.01 21.49 -13.47
N VAL A 395 -0.37 21.17 -12.25
CA VAL A 395 -0.84 19.85 -11.86
C VAL A 395 -2.33 19.76 -12.17
N VAL A 396 -2.76 18.76 -12.86
CA VAL A 396 -4.19 18.45 -13.01
C VAL A 396 -4.66 17.77 -11.74
N TYR A 397 -5.70 18.28 -11.12
CA TYR A 397 -6.27 17.75 -9.89
C TYR A 397 -7.79 17.89 -9.88
N GLN A 398 -8.42 17.13 -9.01
CA GLN A 398 -9.86 17.14 -8.78
C GLN A 398 -10.16 17.07 -7.28
N THR A 399 -11.39 17.35 -6.91
CA THR A 399 -11.89 17.16 -5.53
C THR A 399 -13.03 16.17 -5.54
N ALA A 400 -13.04 15.27 -4.57
CA ALA A 400 -14.05 14.21 -4.51
C ALA A 400 -14.40 13.82 -3.07
N GLU A 401 -15.45 13.01 -2.96
CA GLU A 401 -15.85 12.25 -1.78
C GLU A 401 -15.96 10.78 -2.15
N LEU A 402 -15.89 9.90 -1.17
CA LEU A 402 -16.02 8.47 -1.37
C LEU A 402 -17.50 8.04 -1.38
N GLY A 403 -18.12 8.03 -2.58
CA GLY A 403 -19.50 7.60 -2.78
C GLY A 403 -20.54 8.62 -2.32
N LYS A 404 -21.79 8.16 -2.14
CA LYS A 404 -22.89 8.96 -1.60
C LYS A 404 -22.87 8.98 -0.07
N VAL A 405 -23.36 10.08 0.53
CA VAL A 405 -23.69 10.15 1.96
C VAL A 405 -24.56 8.95 2.36
N ASP A 406 -24.26 8.33 3.49
CA ASP A 406 -24.88 7.11 4.04
C ASP A 406 -24.55 5.80 3.30
N ILE A 407 -23.90 5.84 2.14
CA ILE A 407 -23.45 4.64 1.38
C ILE A 407 -21.94 4.47 1.43
N GLY A 408 -21.21 5.55 1.15
CA GLY A 408 -19.75 5.58 1.10
C GLY A 408 -19.12 6.16 2.35
N GLY A 409 -17.80 6.19 2.35
CA GLY A 409 -16.95 6.69 3.41
C GLY A 409 -16.11 5.59 4.04
N GLY A 410 -14.92 5.95 4.49
CA GLY A 410 -13.96 5.06 5.14
C GLY A 410 -13.02 5.87 6.04
N GLY A 411 -12.34 5.20 6.95
CA GLY A 411 -11.20 5.77 7.67
C GLY A 411 -9.98 5.77 6.76
N THR A 412 -9.03 6.67 7.04
CA THR A 412 -7.71 6.74 6.43
C THR A 412 -6.70 7.09 7.52
N ILE A 413 -5.41 7.04 7.21
CA ILE A 413 -4.37 7.45 8.17
C ILE A 413 -4.39 8.96 8.51
N ALA A 414 -5.18 9.76 7.81
CA ALA A 414 -5.20 11.23 7.94
C ALA A 414 -5.55 11.72 9.36
N TYR A 415 -6.52 11.10 10.02
CA TYR A 415 -6.93 11.52 11.36
C TYR A 415 -5.82 11.35 12.40
N ILE A 416 -4.95 10.37 12.22
CA ILE A 416 -3.91 10.01 13.19
C ILE A 416 -2.91 11.16 13.34
N LEU A 417 -2.33 11.65 12.23
CA LEU A 417 -1.39 12.76 12.30
C LEU A 417 -2.07 14.09 12.59
N SER A 418 -3.36 14.26 12.25
CA SER A 418 -4.10 15.45 12.62
C SER A 418 -4.19 15.66 14.15
N LEU A 419 -4.04 14.60 14.96
CA LEU A 419 -4.01 14.70 16.42
C LEU A 419 -2.83 15.51 16.96
N TYR A 420 -1.73 15.66 16.19
CA TYR A 420 -0.62 16.53 16.53
C TYR A 420 -0.88 18.01 16.24
N GLY A 421 -2.07 18.34 15.69
CA GLY A 421 -2.46 19.72 15.36
C GLY A 421 -1.87 20.24 14.05
N MET A 422 -1.32 19.38 13.21
CA MET A 422 -0.84 19.73 11.88
C MET A 422 -1.98 19.82 10.86
N GLN A 423 -1.72 20.45 9.72
CA GLN A 423 -2.66 20.51 8.60
C GLN A 423 -2.60 19.22 7.80
N VAL A 424 -3.72 18.52 7.68
CA VAL A 424 -3.81 17.25 6.95
C VAL A 424 -4.98 17.27 5.97
N ILE A 425 -4.78 16.69 4.79
CA ILE A 425 -5.83 16.41 3.82
C ILE A 425 -5.58 15.07 3.18
N ASP A 426 -6.66 14.34 2.87
CA ASP A 426 -6.59 13.11 2.08
C ASP A 426 -6.36 13.45 0.60
N SER A 427 -5.39 12.77 -0.02
CA SER A 427 -4.93 13.07 -1.37
C SER A 427 -4.42 11.83 -2.06
N GLY A 428 -5.04 11.39 -3.15
CA GLY A 428 -4.64 10.15 -3.81
C GLY A 428 -5.05 10.04 -5.26
N ILE A 429 -5.22 8.83 -5.72
CA ILE A 429 -5.50 8.47 -7.12
C ILE A 429 -6.87 7.80 -7.20
N ALA A 430 -7.59 8.06 -8.30
CA ALA A 430 -8.84 7.39 -8.59
C ALA A 430 -8.60 5.94 -9.02
N VAL A 431 -9.22 4.97 -8.33
CA VAL A 431 -9.06 3.52 -8.56
C VAL A 431 -10.41 2.90 -8.92
N LEU A 432 -10.41 2.02 -9.92
CA LEU A 432 -11.52 1.12 -10.21
C LEU A 432 -11.24 -0.26 -9.61
N SER A 433 -12.32 -0.93 -9.16
CA SER A 433 -12.23 -2.25 -8.53
C SER A 433 -11.37 -2.28 -7.26
N MET A 434 -11.33 -1.19 -6.49
CA MET A 434 -10.62 -1.09 -5.20
C MET A 434 -10.90 -2.32 -4.33
N HIS A 435 -9.88 -2.85 -3.65
CA HIS A 435 -9.89 -4.09 -2.86
C HIS A 435 -10.18 -5.40 -3.63
N ALA A 436 -10.33 -5.35 -4.96
CA ALA A 436 -10.38 -6.56 -5.75
C ALA A 436 -8.97 -7.14 -5.96
N PRO A 437 -8.84 -8.44 -6.28
CA PRO A 437 -7.55 -9.03 -6.63
C PRO A 437 -6.82 -8.33 -7.78
N TRP A 438 -7.58 -7.65 -8.63
CA TRP A 438 -7.07 -6.82 -9.73
C TRP A 438 -7.79 -5.49 -9.75
N GLU A 439 -7.02 -4.43 -9.60
CA GLU A 439 -7.45 -3.05 -9.58
C GLU A 439 -6.93 -2.31 -10.81
N ALA A 440 -7.54 -1.17 -11.14
CA ALA A 440 -7.10 -0.37 -12.27
C ALA A 440 -6.96 1.10 -11.94
N ILE A 441 -5.88 1.72 -12.45
CA ILE A 441 -5.64 3.17 -12.38
C ILE A 441 -5.37 3.74 -13.77
N SER A 442 -5.52 5.05 -13.91
CA SER A 442 -5.04 5.78 -15.09
C SER A 442 -3.56 6.13 -14.96
N LYS A 443 -2.78 5.90 -16.01
CA LYS A 443 -1.37 6.35 -16.08
C LYS A 443 -1.23 7.87 -15.94
N ALA A 444 -2.21 8.61 -16.43
CA ALA A 444 -2.22 10.07 -16.29
C ALA A 444 -2.36 10.48 -14.83
N ASP A 445 -3.25 9.82 -14.07
CA ASP A 445 -3.47 10.16 -12.66
C ASP A 445 -2.23 9.84 -11.81
N LEU A 446 -1.53 8.73 -12.10
CA LEU A 446 -0.24 8.40 -11.50
C LEU A 446 0.82 9.51 -11.73
N TYR A 447 0.89 10.01 -12.97
CA TYR A 447 1.85 11.07 -13.31
C TYR A 447 1.47 12.41 -12.68
N GLU A 448 0.21 12.77 -12.64
CA GLU A 448 -0.25 13.99 -11.97
C GLU A 448 -0.06 13.91 -10.44
N ALA A 449 -0.24 12.74 -9.84
CA ALA A 449 0.08 12.52 -8.43
C ALA A 449 1.57 12.77 -8.15
N TYR A 450 2.47 12.19 -8.94
CA TYR A 450 3.91 12.48 -8.82
C TYR A 450 4.21 13.98 -8.93
N LYS A 451 3.63 14.68 -9.92
CA LYS A 451 3.81 16.12 -10.08
C LYS A 451 3.30 16.91 -8.87
N GLY A 452 2.12 16.54 -8.37
CA GLY A 452 1.49 17.17 -7.20
C GLY A 452 2.29 16.95 -5.92
N TYR A 453 2.74 15.74 -5.68
CA TYR A 453 3.57 15.41 -4.52
C TYR A 453 4.91 16.14 -4.55
N LYS A 454 5.56 16.18 -5.72
CA LYS A 454 6.80 16.97 -5.89
C LYS A 454 6.58 18.46 -5.68
N ALA A 455 5.50 19.03 -6.21
CA ALA A 455 5.15 20.43 -6.00
C ALA A 455 4.95 20.74 -4.50
N PHE A 456 4.25 19.88 -3.78
CA PHE A 456 4.02 19.99 -2.34
C PHE A 456 5.33 19.97 -1.54
N LEU A 457 6.27 19.08 -1.88
CA LEU A 457 7.56 19.03 -1.18
C LEU A 457 8.45 20.27 -1.43
N ILE A 458 8.32 20.90 -2.61
CA ILE A 458 9.17 22.04 -3.00
C ILE A 458 8.60 23.37 -2.47
N GLU A 459 7.31 23.58 -2.56
CA GLU A 459 6.64 24.86 -2.25
C GLU A 459 6.21 24.98 -0.79
N GLY A 460 6.10 23.87 -0.14
CA GLY A 460 5.61 23.80 1.21
C GLY A 460 6.44 24.49 2.28
#